data_29ff18d9fb921da9fd907ca3ee98aeb9
#
_entry.id   29ff18d9fb921da9fd907ca3ee98aeb9
#
_cell.length_a   1.000
_cell.length_b   1.000
_cell.length_c   1.000
_cell.angle_alpha   90.00
_cell.angle_beta   90.00
_cell.angle_gamma   90.00
#
_symmetry.space_group_name_H-M   'P 1'
#
loop_
_entity.id
_entity.type
_entity.pdbx_description
1 polymer ?
#
loop_
_entity_poly.entity_id
_entity_poly.type
_entity_poly.pdbx_seq_one_letter_code
_entity_poly.pdbx_strand_id
1 'polypeptide(L)'
;ESFLDTATEYDNILRLAKQRGYKFSGADTTTGHVTFYVIVPANATGLGVDNDYLPILKKNSIVSSTGGASFILLDDVRFDHPANFVVAARVNETTGVPTHYAIKSTGKVISGVFGQKSVTVGNFERFRKVTISDSNIVEIISVMDSEGHEYFEVEYLSHDVVYKSVPNRDINTRDNAPSLVRPFSAPRRFTTEKDRSTITLQFGYGSDSE
;
A
#
# COMPACT_ATOMS: atom_id res chain seq x y z
N GLU A 1 39.76 -2.35 -3.43
CA GLU A 1 38.99 -3.46 -2.86
C GLU A 1 38.00 -3.98 -3.90
N SER A 2 38.22 -5.21 -4.37
CA SER A 2 37.40 -5.79 -5.44
C SER A 2 36.52 -6.96 -4.97
N PHE A 3 36.72 -7.41 -3.73
CA PHE A 3 36.00 -8.52 -3.14
C PHE A 3 35.22 -8.07 -1.91
N LEU A 4 34.03 -8.64 -1.72
CA LEU A 4 33.11 -8.27 -0.62
C LEU A 4 33.69 -8.62 0.76
N ASP A 5 34.43 -9.73 0.87
CA ASP A 5 35.08 -10.22 2.09
C ASP A 5 36.29 -9.41 2.54
N THR A 6 36.87 -8.63 1.62
CA THR A 6 37.99 -7.73 1.93
C THR A 6 37.63 -6.25 1.94
N ALA A 7 36.37 -5.93 1.63
CA ALA A 7 35.88 -4.55 1.61
C ALA A 7 35.66 -4.04 3.05
N THR A 8 36.24 -2.89 3.37
CA THR A 8 36.11 -2.25 4.68
C THR A 8 35.27 -0.97 4.65
N GLU A 9 35.23 -0.30 3.49
CA GLU A 9 34.45 0.90 3.33
C GLU A 9 32.97 0.58 3.01
N TYR A 10 32.05 1.22 3.74
CA TYR A 10 30.63 0.99 3.65
C TYR A 10 30.07 1.14 2.23
N ASP A 11 30.42 2.23 1.55
CA ASP A 11 29.93 2.49 0.18
C ASP A 11 30.43 1.43 -0.81
N ASN A 12 31.63 0.93 -0.61
CA ASN A 12 32.18 -0.12 -1.43
C ASN A 12 31.51 -1.47 -1.16
N ILE A 13 31.22 -1.78 0.11
CA ILE A 13 30.47 -2.96 0.52
C ILE A 13 29.09 -2.94 -0.11
N LEU A 14 28.36 -1.81 -0.03
CA LEU A 14 27.04 -1.67 -0.63
C LEU A 14 27.08 -1.86 -2.16
N ARG A 15 28.07 -1.26 -2.83
CA ARG A 15 28.21 -1.38 -4.28
C ARG A 15 28.49 -2.82 -4.70
N LEU A 16 29.36 -3.52 -4.00
CA LEU A 16 29.67 -4.92 -4.26
C LEU A 16 28.47 -5.84 -3.95
N ALA A 17 27.73 -5.55 -2.87
CA ALA A 17 26.52 -6.27 -2.52
C ALA A 17 25.42 -6.09 -3.58
N LYS A 18 25.24 -4.86 -4.09
CA LYS A 18 24.30 -4.57 -5.20
C LYS A 18 24.64 -5.33 -6.47
N GLN A 19 25.92 -5.46 -6.83
CA GLN A 19 26.35 -6.27 -7.97
C GLN A 19 25.94 -7.75 -7.83
N ARG A 20 25.70 -8.20 -6.59
CA ARG A 20 25.21 -9.55 -6.27
C ARG A 20 23.69 -9.62 -6.05
N GLY A 21 22.97 -8.55 -6.39
CA GLY A 21 21.50 -8.49 -6.29
C GLY A 21 20.98 -8.09 -4.90
N TYR A 22 21.83 -7.70 -3.95
CA TYR A 22 21.38 -7.20 -2.66
C TYR A 22 20.77 -5.81 -2.82
N LYS A 23 19.56 -5.63 -2.24
CA LYS A 23 18.92 -4.32 -2.11
C LYS A 23 18.82 -3.97 -0.63
N PHE A 24 19.32 -2.80 -0.26
CA PHE A 24 19.17 -2.31 1.11
C PHE A 24 17.71 -1.96 1.37
N SER A 25 17.09 -2.57 2.38
CA SER A 25 15.65 -2.40 2.65
C SER A 25 15.30 -1.07 3.35
N GLY A 26 16.27 -0.44 4.00
CA GLY A 26 16.05 0.78 4.78
C GLY A 26 15.42 0.50 6.14
N ALA A 27 14.51 1.39 6.58
CA ALA A 27 13.81 1.23 7.85
C ALA A 27 12.79 0.09 7.77
N ASP A 28 12.78 -0.75 8.79
CA ASP A 28 11.76 -1.79 8.98
C ASP A 28 10.58 -1.23 9.77
N THR A 29 9.41 -1.79 9.52
CA THR A 29 8.19 -1.42 10.25
C THR A 29 7.43 -2.65 10.71
N THR A 30 6.63 -2.48 11.75
CA THR A 30 5.86 -3.56 12.35
C THR A 30 4.53 -3.74 11.62
N THR A 31 4.19 -4.97 11.29
CA THR A 31 2.87 -5.34 10.76
C THR A 31 2.05 -6.09 11.79
N GLY A 32 0.73 -5.98 11.71
CA GLY A 32 -0.19 -6.65 12.60
C GLY A 32 -1.54 -6.88 11.96
N HIS A 33 -2.46 -7.49 12.72
CA HIS A 33 -3.83 -7.70 12.32
C HIS A 33 -4.76 -6.97 13.29
N VAL A 34 -5.71 -6.22 12.73
CA VAL A 34 -6.74 -5.52 13.50
C VAL A 34 -8.10 -6.10 13.15
N THR A 35 -8.90 -6.37 14.16
CA THR A 35 -10.28 -6.82 14.00
C THR A 35 -11.22 -5.62 14.01
N PHE A 36 -12.02 -5.53 12.97
CA PHE A 36 -13.03 -4.50 12.79
C PHE A 36 -14.41 -5.08 13.03
N TYR A 37 -15.27 -4.27 13.66
CA TYR A 37 -16.68 -4.57 13.86
C TYR A 37 -17.52 -3.47 13.25
N VAL A 38 -18.56 -3.86 12.52
CA VAL A 38 -19.56 -2.92 12.01
C VAL A 38 -20.94 -3.42 12.39
N ILE A 39 -21.83 -2.50 12.73
CA ILE A 39 -23.24 -2.80 13.00
C ILE A 39 -24.04 -2.28 11.79
N VAL A 40 -24.76 -3.18 11.15
CA VAL A 40 -25.57 -2.89 9.96
C VAL A 40 -27.03 -3.29 10.20
N PRO A 41 -28.00 -2.65 9.54
CA PRO A 41 -29.40 -3.02 9.69
C PRO A 41 -29.67 -4.44 9.17
N ALA A 42 -30.70 -5.07 9.75
CA ALA A 42 -31.26 -6.28 9.20
C ALA A 42 -32.03 -5.98 7.91
N ASN A 43 -32.14 -6.99 7.03
CA ASN A 43 -33.02 -6.90 5.87
C ASN A 43 -34.50 -6.77 6.31
N ALA A 44 -35.38 -6.48 5.37
CA ALA A 44 -36.81 -6.26 5.65
C ALA A 44 -37.51 -7.44 6.34
N THR A 45 -36.99 -8.66 6.20
CA THR A 45 -37.52 -9.87 6.85
C THR A 45 -36.93 -10.12 8.25
N GLY A 46 -35.90 -9.38 8.64
CA GLY A 46 -35.12 -9.63 9.87
C GLY A 46 -34.22 -10.87 9.82
N LEU A 47 -34.21 -11.61 8.73
CA LEU A 47 -33.42 -12.82 8.54
C LEU A 47 -32.14 -12.54 7.74
N GLY A 48 -31.16 -11.94 8.41
CA GLY A 48 -29.85 -11.61 7.83
C GLY A 48 -29.63 -10.12 7.64
N VAL A 49 -28.44 -9.79 7.20
CA VAL A 49 -27.99 -8.41 6.97
C VAL A 49 -28.61 -7.82 5.70
N ASP A 50 -28.80 -6.52 5.70
CA ASP A 50 -29.15 -5.81 4.49
C ASP A 50 -27.86 -5.54 3.67
N ASN A 51 -27.78 -6.15 2.49
CA ASN A 51 -26.58 -6.09 1.66
C ASN A 51 -26.26 -4.69 1.11
N ASP A 52 -27.27 -3.81 1.04
CA ASP A 52 -27.07 -2.44 0.55
C ASP A 52 -26.29 -1.57 1.54
N TYR A 53 -26.21 -1.99 2.81
CA TYR A 53 -25.50 -1.29 3.89
C TYR A 53 -24.15 -1.90 4.25
N LEU A 54 -23.65 -2.88 3.48
CA LEU A 54 -22.34 -3.50 3.77
C LEU A 54 -21.19 -2.60 3.32
N PRO A 55 -20.40 -2.04 4.25
CA PRO A 55 -19.30 -1.14 3.91
C PRO A 55 -18.05 -1.91 3.45
N ILE A 56 -17.16 -1.17 2.80
CA ILE A 56 -15.79 -1.59 2.52
C ILE A 56 -14.86 -0.56 3.14
N LEU A 57 -14.02 -0.98 4.09
CA LEU A 57 -12.94 -0.15 4.61
C LEU A 57 -11.77 -0.22 3.63
N LYS A 58 -11.41 0.92 3.05
CA LYS A 58 -10.44 0.98 1.97
C LYS A 58 -9.00 0.85 2.45
N LYS A 59 -8.15 0.24 1.65
CA LYS A 59 -6.70 0.33 1.73
C LYS A 59 -6.27 1.78 1.98
N ASN A 60 -5.20 1.97 2.74
CA ASN A 60 -4.67 3.27 3.17
C ASN A 60 -5.55 4.03 4.18
N SER A 61 -6.60 3.42 4.73
CA SER A 61 -7.30 3.99 5.87
C SER A 61 -6.39 4.00 7.10
N ILE A 62 -6.43 5.10 7.86
CA ILE A 62 -5.66 5.26 9.09
C ILE A 62 -6.47 4.74 10.27
N VAL A 63 -5.86 3.90 11.08
CA VAL A 63 -6.41 3.37 12.32
C VAL A 63 -5.52 3.83 13.47
N SER A 64 -6.10 4.47 14.47
CA SER A 64 -5.36 4.94 15.65
C SER A 64 -5.71 4.11 16.88
N SER A 65 -4.69 3.78 17.66
CA SER A 65 -4.90 3.15 18.98
C SER A 65 -5.21 4.21 20.04
N THR A 66 -5.79 3.80 21.15
CA THR A 66 -6.01 4.66 22.33
C THR A 66 -4.70 5.18 22.92
N GLY A 67 -3.58 4.50 22.69
CA GLY A 67 -2.24 4.94 23.09
C GLY A 67 -1.56 5.90 22.11
N GLY A 68 -2.26 6.37 21.07
CA GLY A 68 -1.75 7.36 20.11
C GLY A 68 -0.93 6.77 18.95
N ALA A 69 -0.71 5.45 18.90
CA ALA A 69 -0.05 4.84 17.77
C ALA A 69 -0.97 4.81 16.54
N SER A 70 -0.42 5.13 15.37
CA SER A 70 -1.14 5.13 14.10
C SER A 70 -0.71 3.95 13.25
N PHE A 71 -1.68 3.37 12.56
CA PHE A 71 -1.52 2.24 11.66
C PHE A 71 -2.23 2.52 10.35
N ILE A 72 -1.70 1.99 9.27
CA ILE A 72 -2.25 2.13 7.92
C ILE A 72 -2.73 0.76 7.47
N LEU A 73 -3.94 0.70 6.94
CA LEU A 73 -4.53 -0.52 6.41
C LEU A 73 -3.89 -0.89 5.07
N LEU A 74 -3.40 -2.11 4.94
CA LEU A 74 -2.67 -2.56 3.75
C LEU A 74 -3.57 -3.04 2.61
N ASP A 75 -4.76 -3.57 2.94
CA ASP A 75 -5.71 -4.12 1.97
C ASP A 75 -7.13 -3.67 2.30
N ASP A 76 -8.03 -3.71 1.30
CA ASP A 76 -9.45 -3.44 1.51
C ASP A 76 -10.05 -4.49 2.48
N VAL A 77 -10.77 -4.04 3.51
CA VAL A 77 -11.53 -4.93 4.40
C VAL A 77 -12.99 -4.89 3.96
N ARG A 78 -13.46 -6.01 3.44
CA ARG A 78 -14.81 -6.18 2.91
C ARG A 78 -15.70 -6.84 3.95
N PHE A 79 -16.77 -6.16 4.33
CA PHE A 79 -17.76 -6.71 5.25
C PHE A 79 -18.84 -7.54 4.56
N ASP A 80 -18.89 -7.52 3.22
CA ASP A 80 -19.75 -8.37 2.38
C ASP A 80 -19.17 -9.75 2.08
N HIS A 81 -17.96 -10.07 2.58
CA HIS A 81 -17.34 -11.36 2.32
C HIS A 81 -18.04 -12.48 3.10
N PRO A 82 -18.40 -13.59 2.45
CA PRO A 82 -19.19 -14.67 3.07
C PRO A 82 -18.51 -15.39 4.25
N ALA A 83 -17.16 -15.31 4.34
CA ALA A 83 -16.41 -15.87 5.46
C ALA A 83 -16.44 -15.01 6.73
N ASN A 84 -17.04 -13.82 6.70
CA ASN A 84 -17.15 -12.96 7.87
C ASN A 84 -18.10 -13.57 8.91
N PHE A 85 -17.76 -13.37 10.17
CA PHE A 85 -18.61 -13.80 11.27
C PHE A 85 -19.72 -12.76 11.51
N VAL A 86 -20.99 -13.20 11.48
CA VAL A 86 -22.18 -12.35 11.61
C VAL A 86 -23.02 -12.83 12.78
N VAL A 87 -23.39 -11.90 13.67
CA VAL A 87 -24.25 -12.16 14.83
C VAL A 87 -25.33 -11.09 14.98
N ALA A 88 -26.48 -11.45 15.50
CA ALA A 88 -27.51 -10.47 15.85
C ALA A 88 -26.97 -9.55 16.96
N ALA A 89 -27.00 -8.23 16.72
CA ALA A 89 -26.50 -7.21 17.65
C ALA A 89 -27.64 -6.49 18.39
N ARG A 90 -28.77 -6.32 17.74
CA ARG A 90 -29.96 -5.71 18.32
C ARG A 90 -31.21 -6.48 17.89
N VAL A 91 -32.11 -6.68 18.81
CA VAL A 91 -33.40 -7.33 18.57
C VAL A 91 -34.54 -6.40 18.97
N ASN A 92 -35.67 -6.56 18.34
CA ASN A 92 -36.90 -5.91 18.77
C ASN A 92 -37.42 -6.62 20.02
N GLU A 93 -37.57 -5.90 21.11
CA GLU A 93 -37.93 -6.46 22.42
C GLU A 93 -39.33 -7.12 22.43
N THR A 94 -40.25 -6.65 21.54
CA THR A 94 -41.62 -7.16 21.46
C THR A 94 -41.71 -8.41 20.60
N THR A 95 -40.99 -8.45 19.46
CA THR A 95 -41.11 -9.53 18.49
C THR A 95 -39.98 -10.54 18.52
N GLY A 96 -38.86 -10.19 19.19
CA GLY A 96 -37.62 -11.00 19.22
C GLY A 96 -36.85 -11.04 17.88
N VAL A 97 -37.34 -10.33 16.86
CA VAL A 97 -36.74 -10.30 15.52
C VAL A 97 -35.49 -9.39 15.53
N PRO A 98 -34.34 -9.83 14.98
CA PRO A 98 -33.17 -8.99 14.87
C PRO A 98 -33.42 -7.74 14.01
N THR A 99 -33.00 -6.59 14.52
CA THR A 99 -33.08 -5.31 13.81
C THR A 99 -31.73 -4.87 13.26
N HIS A 100 -30.63 -5.36 13.89
CA HIS A 100 -29.26 -5.08 13.45
C HIS A 100 -28.38 -6.31 13.67
N TYR A 101 -27.38 -6.45 12.81
CA TYR A 101 -26.36 -7.46 12.89
C TYR A 101 -24.98 -6.82 13.08
N ALA A 102 -24.12 -7.43 13.88
CA ALA A 102 -22.70 -7.10 13.96
C ALA A 102 -21.90 -8.05 13.08
N ILE A 103 -21.05 -7.48 12.26
CA ILE A 103 -20.17 -8.22 11.37
C ILE A 103 -18.73 -8.00 11.82
N LYS A 104 -17.98 -9.09 11.98
CA LYS A 104 -16.57 -9.09 12.32
C LYS A 104 -15.73 -9.39 11.08
N SER A 105 -14.75 -8.54 10.78
CA SER A 105 -13.76 -8.78 9.74
C SER A 105 -12.37 -8.39 10.23
N THR A 106 -11.31 -8.96 9.63
CA THR A 106 -9.92 -8.70 10.03
C THR A 106 -9.16 -8.10 8.88
N GLY A 107 -8.36 -7.06 9.15
CA GLY A 107 -7.49 -6.41 8.19
C GLY A 107 -6.03 -6.42 8.64
N LYS A 108 -5.11 -6.49 7.69
CA LYS A 108 -3.67 -6.36 7.93
C LYS A 108 -3.30 -4.89 7.95
N VAL A 109 -2.54 -4.49 8.96
CA VAL A 109 -2.10 -3.11 9.15
C VAL A 109 -0.58 -3.03 9.31
N ILE A 110 -0.03 -1.88 9.01
CA ILE A 110 1.38 -1.52 9.17
C ILE A 110 1.47 -0.29 10.07
N SER A 111 2.45 -0.28 10.97
CA SER A 111 2.72 0.91 11.80
C SER A 111 3.35 2.00 10.96
N GLY A 112 2.80 3.21 11.00
CA GLY A 112 3.33 4.35 10.26
C GLY A 112 2.33 5.48 10.11
N VAL A 113 2.83 6.56 9.52
CA VAL A 113 2.04 7.75 9.15
C VAL A 113 2.38 8.14 7.72
N PHE A 114 1.44 8.77 7.04
CA PHE A 114 1.71 9.35 5.72
C PHE A 114 2.52 10.63 5.88
N GLY A 115 3.59 10.73 5.09
CA GLY A 115 4.34 11.95 4.90
C GLY A 115 4.24 12.41 3.44
N GLN A 116 4.32 13.71 3.21
CA GLN A 116 4.39 14.31 1.87
C GLN A 116 5.59 15.23 1.80
N LYS A 117 6.34 15.16 0.69
CA LYS A 117 7.45 16.06 0.40
C LYS A 117 7.33 16.58 -1.01
N SER A 118 7.37 17.90 -1.15
CA SER A 118 7.45 18.57 -2.45
C SER A 118 8.90 18.90 -2.77
N VAL A 119 9.31 18.65 -4.01
CA VAL A 119 10.65 18.94 -4.50
C VAL A 119 10.53 19.77 -5.75
N THR A 120 11.20 20.94 -5.79
CA THR A 120 11.28 21.75 -7.00
C THR A 120 12.32 21.16 -7.94
N VAL A 121 11.87 20.76 -9.13
CA VAL A 121 12.75 20.31 -10.23
C VAL A 121 13.03 21.51 -11.14
N GLY A 122 14.30 21.75 -11.43
CA GLY A 122 14.72 22.79 -12.39
C GLY A 122 14.55 22.34 -13.85
N ASN A 123 15.44 22.83 -14.72
CA ASN A 123 15.47 22.44 -16.13
C ASN A 123 15.64 20.96 -16.30
N PHE A 124 15.27 20.45 -17.50
CA PHE A 124 15.44 19.03 -17.85
C PHE A 124 16.89 18.56 -17.63
N GLU A 125 17.02 17.38 -17.04
CA GLU A 125 18.29 16.67 -16.83
C GLU A 125 18.06 15.18 -17.01
N ARG A 126 18.86 14.55 -17.84
CA ARG A 126 18.79 13.09 -18.06
C ARG A 126 19.09 12.34 -16.78
N PHE A 127 18.29 11.33 -16.48
CA PHE A 127 18.45 10.49 -15.29
C PHE A 127 18.52 11.30 -13.99
N ARG A 128 17.69 12.36 -13.91
CA ARG A 128 17.61 13.23 -12.74
C ARG A 128 17.49 12.41 -11.46
N LYS A 129 18.29 12.79 -10.48
CA LYS A 129 18.26 12.23 -9.14
C LYS A 129 17.66 13.23 -8.16
N VAL A 130 16.71 12.75 -7.36
CA VAL A 130 16.11 13.50 -6.25
C VAL A 130 16.42 12.74 -4.98
N THR A 131 17.17 13.36 -4.08
CA THR A 131 17.56 12.75 -2.79
C THR A 131 16.67 13.29 -1.67
N ILE A 132 16.09 12.41 -0.92
CA ILE A 132 15.29 12.68 0.27
C ILE A 132 16.11 12.26 1.49
N SER A 133 16.49 13.23 2.31
CA SER A 133 17.27 13.00 3.53
C SER A 133 16.32 12.69 4.69
N ASP A 134 15.86 11.44 4.77
CA ASP A 134 15.04 10.95 5.87
C ASP A 134 15.24 9.44 5.99
N SER A 135 15.71 8.98 7.13
CA SER A 135 15.97 7.56 7.41
C SER A 135 14.73 6.76 7.77
N ASN A 136 13.61 7.44 8.06
CA ASN A 136 12.39 6.81 8.56
C ASN A 136 11.39 6.49 7.44
N ILE A 137 11.75 6.72 6.19
CA ILE A 137 10.87 6.39 5.06
C ILE A 137 10.92 4.88 4.80
N VAL A 138 9.80 4.23 4.99
CA VAL A 138 9.63 2.79 4.74
C VAL A 138 9.38 2.53 3.27
N GLU A 139 8.42 3.25 2.67
CA GLU A 139 7.96 3.04 1.31
C GLU A 139 7.57 4.37 0.64
N ILE A 140 7.80 4.47 -0.65
CA ILE A 140 7.28 5.54 -1.50
C ILE A 140 5.94 5.06 -2.07
N ILE A 141 4.85 5.69 -1.66
CA ILE A 141 3.49 5.26 -2.04
C ILE A 141 3.12 5.79 -3.42
N SER A 142 3.45 7.04 -3.70
CA SER A 142 3.18 7.68 -4.99
C SER A 142 4.14 8.84 -5.24
N VAL A 143 4.45 9.07 -6.49
CA VAL A 143 5.18 10.24 -6.97
C VAL A 143 4.37 10.86 -8.09
N MET A 144 4.07 12.15 -7.97
CA MET A 144 3.30 12.90 -8.97
C MET A 144 3.97 14.22 -9.27
N ASP A 145 3.83 14.71 -10.50
CA ASP A 145 4.21 16.06 -10.86
C ASP A 145 3.10 17.09 -10.60
N SER A 146 3.39 18.35 -10.87
CA SER A 146 2.44 19.46 -10.70
C SER A 146 1.25 19.43 -11.66
N GLU A 147 1.33 18.64 -12.73
CA GLU A 147 0.27 18.45 -13.72
C GLU A 147 -0.63 17.25 -13.35
N GLY A 148 -0.27 16.52 -12.31
CA GLY A 148 -1.02 15.36 -11.81
C GLY A 148 -0.65 14.03 -12.49
N HIS A 149 0.45 13.99 -13.23
CA HIS A 149 0.93 12.74 -13.80
C HIS A 149 1.62 11.87 -12.75
N GLU A 150 1.26 10.61 -12.70
CA GLU A 150 1.86 9.63 -11.80
C GLU A 150 3.12 9.04 -12.42
N TYR A 151 4.17 8.92 -11.61
CA TYR A 151 5.42 8.21 -11.90
C TYR A 151 5.42 6.86 -11.20
N PHE A 152 5.83 5.82 -11.90
CA PHE A 152 5.81 4.45 -11.39
C PHE A 152 7.20 3.99 -10.97
N GLU A 153 7.28 3.36 -9.80
CA GLU A 153 8.51 2.70 -9.38
C GLU A 153 8.73 1.44 -10.22
N VAL A 154 9.92 1.32 -10.77
CA VAL A 154 10.36 0.16 -11.57
C VAL A 154 11.69 -0.36 -11.02
N GLU A 155 11.99 -1.62 -11.28
CA GLU A 155 13.25 -2.20 -10.86
C GLU A 155 14.45 -1.65 -11.65
N TYR A 156 14.25 -1.44 -12.96
CA TYR A 156 15.22 -0.84 -13.87
C TYR A 156 14.50 0.18 -14.74
N LEU A 157 15.16 1.30 -15.05
CA LEU A 157 14.57 2.35 -15.90
C LEU A 157 14.26 1.88 -17.33
N SER A 158 14.75 0.73 -17.76
CA SER A 158 14.39 0.09 -19.04
C SER A 158 13.05 -0.64 -18.99
N HIS A 159 12.48 -0.89 -17.81
CA HIS A 159 11.17 -1.52 -17.67
C HIS A 159 10.07 -0.49 -17.95
N ASP A 160 9.25 -0.73 -18.96
CA ASP A 160 8.15 0.13 -19.39
C ASP A 160 6.77 -0.37 -18.95
N VAL A 161 6.73 -1.47 -18.21
CA VAL A 161 5.50 -2.09 -17.69
C VAL A 161 5.61 -2.31 -16.21
N VAL A 162 4.56 -1.92 -15.49
CA VAL A 162 4.35 -2.23 -14.06
C VAL A 162 3.11 -3.10 -13.89
N TYR A 163 3.14 -3.97 -12.88
CA TYR A 163 2.02 -4.83 -12.55
C TYR A 163 1.30 -4.28 -11.32
N LYS A 164 0.04 -3.89 -11.50
CA LYS A 164 -0.79 -3.38 -10.39
C LYS A 164 -1.90 -4.38 -10.04
N SER A 165 -2.14 -4.54 -8.75
CA SER A 165 -3.30 -5.26 -8.24
C SER A 165 -4.54 -4.39 -8.40
N VAL A 166 -5.54 -4.88 -9.13
CA VAL A 166 -6.83 -4.21 -9.31
C VAL A 166 -7.94 -5.06 -8.67
N PRO A 167 -8.97 -4.45 -8.08
CA PRO A 167 -10.08 -5.20 -7.49
C PRO A 167 -10.76 -6.11 -8.52
N ASN A 168 -11.00 -7.36 -8.15
CA ASN A 168 -11.78 -8.27 -8.96
C ASN A 168 -13.27 -7.93 -8.81
N ARG A 169 -13.92 -7.58 -9.92
CA ARG A 169 -15.33 -7.21 -9.96
C ARG A 169 -16.25 -8.36 -10.36
N ASP A 170 -15.70 -9.50 -10.75
CA ASP A 170 -16.50 -10.68 -11.09
C ASP A 170 -17.11 -11.29 -9.83
N ILE A 171 -18.43 -11.30 -9.76
CA ILE A 171 -19.22 -11.77 -8.62
C ILE A 171 -18.98 -13.25 -8.31
N ASN A 172 -18.58 -14.04 -9.31
CA ASN A 172 -18.41 -15.48 -9.13
C ASN A 172 -17.02 -15.85 -8.57
N THR A 173 -16.02 -14.97 -8.77
CA THR A 173 -14.62 -15.28 -8.43
C THR A 173 -14.02 -14.32 -7.42
N ARG A 174 -14.61 -13.14 -7.18
CA ARG A 174 -14.06 -12.10 -6.31
C ARG A 174 -13.86 -12.52 -4.85
N ASP A 175 -14.64 -13.47 -4.35
CA ASP A 175 -14.56 -13.93 -2.95
C ASP A 175 -13.37 -14.86 -2.73
N ASN A 176 -12.96 -15.60 -3.78
CA ASN A 176 -11.77 -16.45 -3.76
C ASN A 176 -10.52 -15.74 -4.25
N ALA A 177 -10.68 -14.78 -5.19
CA ALA A 177 -9.63 -13.97 -5.76
C ALA A 177 -10.03 -12.48 -5.74
N PRO A 178 -9.88 -11.78 -4.60
CA PRO A 178 -10.37 -10.41 -4.43
C PRO A 178 -9.67 -9.40 -5.31
N SER A 179 -8.50 -9.72 -5.85
CA SER A 179 -7.74 -8.86 -6.76
C SER A 179 -7.13 -9.65 -7.92
N LEU A 180 -6.94 -8.95 -9.02
CA LEU A 180 -6.28 -9.44 -10.23
C LEU A 180 -5.05 -8.59 -10.50
N VAL A 181 -3.96 -9.21 -10.93
CA VAL A 181 -2.75 -8.51 -11.35
C VAL A 181 -2.86 -8.17 -12.84
N ARG A 182 -2.73 -6.89 -13.18
CA ARG A 182 -2.78 -6.42 -14.56
C ARG A 182 -1.52 -5.61 -14.91
N PRO A 183 -1.01 -5.74 -16.15
CA PRO A 183 0.07 -4.90 -16.63
C PRO A 183 -0.45 -3.51 -16.98
N PHE A 184 0.35 -2.48 -16.63
CA PHE A 184 0.13 -1.09 -17.00
C PHE A 184 1.41 -0.53 -17.62
N SER A 185 1.28 0.25 -18.68
CA SER A 185 2.41 0.98 -19.25
C SER A 185 2.90 2.03 -18.24
N ALA A 186 4.23 2.14 -18.10
CA ALA A 186 4.91 3.07 -17.21
C ALA A 186 5.85 4.00 -18.02
N PRO A 187 5.29 4.92 -18.82
CA PRO A 187 6.10 5.88 -19.58
C PRO A 187 6.88 6.80 -18.63
N ARG A 188 6.25 7.24 -17.54
CA ARG A 188 6.88 8.02 -16.46
C ARG A 188 7.27 7.08 -15.33
N ARG A 189 8.57 6.96 -15.08
CA ARG A 189 9.09 5.96 -14.15
C ARG A 189 10.31 6.44 -13.40
N PHE A 190 10.56 5.80 -12.27
CA PHE A 190 11.74 6.03 -11.46
C PHE A 190 12.21 4.72 -10.80
N THR A 191 13.46 4.70 -10.40
CA THR A 191 14.03 3.68 -9.54
C THR A 191 14.35 4.28 -8.18
N THR A 192 14.24 3.48 -7.13
CA THR A 192 14.54 3.88 -5.75
C THR A 192 15.83 3.24 -5.29
N GLU A 193 16.72 4.07 -4.78
CA GLU A 193 17.95 3.65 -4.12
C GLU A 193 17.93 4.12 -2.68
N LYS A 194 17.94 3.17 -1.73
CA LYS A 194 17.96 3.45 -0.30
C LYS A 194 19.38 3.34 0.23
N ASP A 195 19.71 4.26 1.14
CA ASP A 195 20.92 4.24 1.94
C ASP A 195 20.51 4.44 3.43
N ARG A 196 21.47 4.46 4.35
CA ARG A 196 21.22 4.56 5.80
C ARG A 196 20.33 5.74 6.21
N SER A 197 20.52 6.88 5.56
CA SER A 197 19.85 8.13 5.94
C SER A 197 19.18 8.85 4.79
N THR A 198 19.22 8.28 3.58
CA THR A 198 18.72 8.93 2.38
C THR A 198 17.99 7.93 1.48
N ILE A 199 17.00 8.44 0.77
CA ILE A 199 16.39 7.75 -0.36
C ILE A 199 16.61 8.60 -1.60
N THR A 200 17.18 8.03 -2.63
CA THR A 200 17.41 8.68 -3.92
C THR A 200 16.46 8.08 -4.95
N LEU A 201 15.65 8.93 -5.56
CA LEU A 201 14.80 8.60 -6.69
C LEU A 201 15.52 9.01 -7.97
N GLN A 202 15.71 8.07 -8.90
CA GLN A 202 16.29 8.36 -10.21
C GLN A 202 15.20 8.22 -11.27
N PHE A 203 14.94 9.31 -12.00
CA PHE A 203 13.84 9.43 -12.95
C PHE A 203 14.30 9.27 -14.39
N GLY A 204 13.35 8.89 -15.26
CA GLY A 204 13.47 8.97 -16.70
C GLY A 204 14.18 7.79 -17.35
N TYR A 205 14.20 7.82 -18.65
CA TYR A 205 14.84 6.83 -19.51
C TYR A 205 15.80 7.47 -20.53
N GLY A 206 16.16 8.73 -20.29
CA GLY A 206 17.19 9.45 -21.03
C GLY A 206 16.74 10.17 -22.30
N SER A 207 15.42 10.29 -22.55
CA SER A 207 14.87 11.14 -23.62
C SER A 207 14.31 12.45 -23.08
N ASP A 208 14.50 13.52 -23.83
CA ASP A 208 13.96 14.86 -23.58
C ASP A 208 12.74 15.20 -24.44
N SER A 209 12.27 14.21 -25.21
CA SER A 209 11.18 14.38 -26.19
C SER A 209 9.80 13.93 -25.67
N GLU A 210 9.64 13.65 -24.36
CA GLU A 210 8.37 13.27 -23.75
C GLU A 210 8.14 13.97 -22.40
#